data_2d99b43f5d90b624cdbbd1ecc4e2dd9a
#
_entry.id   2d99b43f5d90b624cdbbd1ecc4e2dd9a
#
_cell.length_a   1.000
_cell.length_b   1.000
_cell.length_c   1.000
_cell.angle_alpha   90.00
_cell.angle_beta   90.00
_cell.angle_gamma   90.00
#
_symmetry.space_group_name_H-M   'P 1'
#
loop_
_entity.id
_entity.type
_entity.pdbx_description
1 polymer ?
#
loop_
_entity_poly.entity_id
_entity_poly.type
_entity_poly.pdbx_seq_one_letter_code
_entity_poly.pdbx_strand_id
1 'polypeptide(L)'
;GKITDPAVGLASFRGVMIGLVCGGVMTFAVLALGLGGATVSLQPRGFFFYALNSASPVLSTLLFFLNVALLEELGYRFFAGTWLLERTGRRWVAIVLPAIVYGLTHTRLDFLPVAEPWWGRALVLTLVGCVWGWAFLRFGALAVVLSHWTADLFIFNWPRLAADDSMIVTAAALTVAVPAIPALVAAIAAGIRRARGRRTPPLESA
;
A
#
# COMPACT_ATOMS: atom_id res chain seq x y z
N GLY A 1 18.55 3.88 -6.69
CA GLY A 1 18.37 3.67 -8.13
C GLY A 1 17.60 4.82 -8.75
N LYS A 2 17.77 5.03 -10.05
CA LYS A 2 17.00 6.05 -10.79
C LYS A 2 15.58 5.51 -11.03
N ILE A 3 14.55 6.38 -11.03
CA ILE A 3 13.16 6.02 -11.29
C ILE A 3 12.97 5.29 -12.64
N THR A 4 13.90 5.49 -13.58
CA THR A 4 13.92 4.81 -14.89
C THR A 4 14.58 3.42 -14.86
N ASP A 5 15.05 2.97 -13.69
CA ASP A 5 15.69 1.66 -13.54
C ASP A 5 14.63 0.56 -13.62
N PRO A 6 14.81 -0.50 -14.43
CA PRO A 6 13.90 -1.63 -14.49
C PRO A 6 13.66 -2.32 -13.14
N ALA A 7 14.67 -2.36 -12.26
CA ALA A 7 14.54 -2.94 -10.92
C ALA A 7 13.58 -2.11 -10.05
N VAL A 8 13.67 -0.76 -10.11
CA VAL A 8 12.74 0.15 -9.45
C VAL A 8 11.32 -0.04 -10.00
N GLY A 9 11.19 -0.13 -11.33
CA GLY A 9 9.91 -0.38 -11.99
C GLY A 9 9.26 -1.70 -11.55
N LEU A 10 10.03 -2.76 -11.50
CA LEU A 10 9.54 -4.08 -11.09
C LEU A 10 9.15 -4.12 -9.60
N ALA A 11 9.96 -3.52 -8.72
CA ALA A 11 9.64 -3.42 -7.30
C ALA A 11 8.35 -2.60 -7.08
N SER A 12 8.20 -1.48 -7.80
CA SER A 12 7.01 -0.63 -7.75
C SER A 12 5.76 -1.37 -8.25
N PHE A 13 5.85 -2.06 -9.38
CA PHE A 13 4.74 -2.86 -9.90
C PHE A 13 4.30 -3.94 -8.90
N ARG A 14 5.24 -4.70 -8.34
CA ARG A 14 4.95 -5.71 -7.31
C ARG A 14 4.30 -5.09 -6.08
N GLY A 15 4.80 -3.95 -5.62
CA GLY A 15 4.22 -3.22 -4.50
C GLY A 15 2.76 -2.85 -4.75
N VAL A 16 2.48 -2.21 -5.88
CA VAL A 16 1.11 -1.83 -6.25
C VAL A 16 0.18 -3.04 -6.34
N MET A 17 0.60 -4.13 -6.99
CA MET A 17 -0.21 -5.35 -7.10
C MET A 17 -0.51 -5.98 -5.73
N ILE A 18 0.49 -6.08 -4.85
CA ILE A 18 0.29 -6.57 -3.48
C ILE A 18 -0.65 -5.63 -2.72
N GLY A 19 -0.48 -4.32 -2.87
CA GLY A 19 -1.33 -3.31 -2.23
C GLY A 19 -2.79 -3.41 -2.65
N LEU A 20 -3.08 -3.58 -3.92
CA LEU A 20 -4.44 -3.80 -4.43
C LEU A 20 -5.07 -5.08 -3.86
N VAL A 21 -4.29 -6.17 -3.79
CA VAL A 21 -4.77 -7.42 -3.18
C VAL A 21 -5.04 -7.22 -1.68
N CYS A 22 -4.13 -6.59 -0.94
CA CYS A 22 -4.31 -6.31 0.49
C CYS A 22 -5.52 -5.39 0.73
N GLY A 23 -5.66 -4.31 -0.04
CA GLY A 23 -6.80 -3.41 0.03
C GLY A 23 -8.13 -4.11 -0.27
N GLY A 24 -8.15 -4.96 -1.30
CA GLY A 24 -9.30 -5.79 -1.64
C GLY A 24 -9.67 -6.78 -0.52
N VAL A 25 -8.68 -7.47 0.06
CA VAL A 25 -8.88 -8.38 1.20
C VAL A 25 -9.41 -7.63 2.42
N MET A 26 -8.86 -6.47 2.75
CA MET A 26 -9.35 -5.64 3.85
C MET A 26 -10.78 -5.17 3.62
N THR A 27 -11.11 -4.71 2.40
CA THR A 27 -12.49 -4.31 2.03
C THR A 27 -13.44 -5.48 2.14
N PHE A 28 -13.07 -6.66 1.60
CA PHE A 28 -13.89 -7.86 1.70
C PHE A 28 -14.10 -8.29 3.16
N ALA A 29 -13.05 -8.25 3.99
CA ALA A 29 -13.15 -8.57 5.40
C ALA A 29 -14.10 -7.63 6.15
N VAL A 30 -14.07 -6.32 5.85
CA VAL A 30 -15.02 -5.34 6.42
C VAL A 30 -16.45 -5.68 6.02
N LEU A 31 -16.70 -5.98 4.74
CA LEU A 31 -18.02 -6.35 4.25
C LEU A 31 -18.51 -7.67 4.87
N ALA A 32 -17.65 -8.69 4.94
CA ALA A 32 -17.97 -9.98 5.53
C ALA A 32 -18.29 -9.88 7.03
N LEU A 33 -17.54 -9.07 7.77
CA LEU A 33 -17.81 -8.77 9.18
C LEU A 33 -19.17 -8.06 9.33
N GLY A 34 -19.48 -7.11 8.44
CA GLY A 34 -20.79 -6.43 8.42
C GLY A 34 -21.96 -7.38 8.18
N LEU A 35 -21.82 -8.34 7.25
CA LEU A 35 -22.81 -9.39 7.02
C LEU A 35 -22.96 -10.33 8.22
N GLY A 36 -21.92 -10.51 9.02
CA GLY A 36 -21.92 -11.28 10.27
C GLY A 36 -22.47 -10.50 11.48
N GLY A 37 -23.04 -9.30 11.29
CA GLY A 37 -23.59 -8.47 12.35
C GLY A 37 -22.58 -7.57 13.06
N ALA A 38 -21.34 -7.48 12.56
CA ALA A 38 -20.36 -6.53 13.07
C ALA A 38 -20.72 -5.09 12.65
N THR A 39 -20.55 -4.14 13.56
CA THR A 39 -20.70 -2.72 13.24
C THR A 39 -19.35 -2.16 12.76
N VAL A 40 -19.28 -1.73 11.52
CA VAL A 40 -18.13 -1.01 10.99
C VAL A 40 -18.57 0.38 10.59
N SER A 41 -18.12 1.40 11.33
CA SER A 41 -18.31 2.78 10.92
C SER A 41 -17.29 3.15 9.85
N LEU A 42 -17.77 3.46 8.66
CA LEU A 42 -16.95 3.96 7.55
C LEU A 42 -16.79 5.49 7.58
N GLN A 43 -17.33 6.16 8.59
CA GLN A 43 -17.21 7.60 8.71
C GLN A 43 -15.76 7.99 9.05
N PRO A 44 -15.11 8.82 8.25
CA PRO A 44 -13.80 9.35 8.58
C PRO A 44 -13.89 10.21 9.83
N ARG A 45 -13.05 9.93 10.82
CA ARG A 45 -12.95 10.70 12.07
C ARG A 45 -11.57 11.30 12.20
N GLY A 46 -11.46 12.35 13.02
CA GLY A 46 -10.19 12.97 13.35
C GLY A 46 -9.42 13.45 12.13
N PHE A 47 -8.18 13.05 12.03
CA PHE A 47 -7.25 13.56 11.02
C PHE A 47 -7.68 13.26 9.57
N PHE A 48 -8.31 12.13 9.31
CA PHE A 48 -8.87 11.80 7.99
C PHE A 48 -9.94 12.78 7.54
N PHE A 49 -10.79 13.21 8.47
CA PHE A 49 -11.80 14.21 8.19
C PHE A 49 -11.16 15.52 7.71
N TYR A 50 -10.09 15.97 8.37
CA TYR A 50 -9.38 17.19 7.97
C TYR A 50 -8.68 17.03 6.62
N ALA A 51 -8.05 15.90 6.33
CA ALA A 51 -7.43 15.66 5.03
C ALA A 51 -8.44 15.69 3.89
N LEU A 52 -9.61 15.08 4.07
CA LEU A 52 -10.69 15.05 3.07
C LEU A 52 -11.38 16.41 2.88
N ASN A 53 -11.41 17.25 3.89
CA ASN A 53 -12.03 18.58 3.86
C ASN A 53 -11.01 19.72 3.69
N SER A 54 -9.79 19.41 3.26
CA SER A 54 -8.77 20.42 2.95
C SER A 54 -9.05 21.12 1.61
N ALA A 55 -8.35 22.23 1.35
CA ALA A 55 -8.43 22.93 0.07
C ALA A 55 -7.98 22.10 -1.14
N SER A 56 -7.22 21.02 -0.89
CA SER A 56 -6.75 20.06 -1.92
C SER A 56 -6.94 18.63 -1.43
N PRO A 57 -8.17 18.11 -1.40
CA PRO A 57 -8.47 16.80 -0.80
C PRO A 57 -7.65 15.64 -1.37
N VAL A 58 -7.47 15.62 -2.69
CA VAL A 58 -6.69 14.57 -3.37
C VAL A 58 -5.23 14.62 -2.92
N LEU A 59 -4.60 15.79 -2.98
CA LEU A 59 -3.20 15.94 -2.59
C LEU A 59 -2.99 15.63 -1.10
N SER A 60 -3.86 16.14 -0.24
CA SER A 60 -3.81 15.88 1.20
C SER A 60 -3.97 14.40 1.52
N THR A 61 -4.87 13.71 0.85
CA THR A 61 -5.07 12.26 0.99
C THR A 61 -3.83 11.48 0.53
N LEU A 62 -3.27 11.83 -0.63
CA LEU A 62 -2.06 11.19 -1.16
C LEU A 62 -0.88 11.34 -0.21
N LEU A 63 -0.61 12.56 0.25
CA LEU A 63 0.53 12.84 1.14
C LEU A 63 0.32 12.25 2.53
N PHE A 64 -0.91 12.28 3.05
CA PHE A 64 -1.22 11.69 4.34
C PHE A 64 -0.94 10.18 4.34
N PHE A 65 -1.51 9.42 3.42
CA PHE A 65 -1.31 7.97 3.37
C PHE A 65 0.12 7.57 2.98
N LEU A 66 0.82 8.37 2.17
CA LEU A 66 2.24 8.16 1.93
C LEU A 66 3.04 8.30 3.23
N ASN A 67 2.74 9.31 4.04
CA ASN A 67 3.41 9.53 5.32
C ASN A 67 3.11 8.41 6.32
N VAL A 68 1.85 7.97 6.42
CA VAL A 68 1.45 6.82 7.25
C VAL A 68 2.21 5.57 6.81
N ALA A 69 2.18 5.23 5.53
CA ALA A 69 2.89 4.07 5.01
C ALA A 69 4.41 4.12 5.29
N LEU A 70 5.03 5.30 5.09
CA LEU A 70 6.46 5.47 5.39
C LEU A 70 6.78 5.26 6.87
N LEU A 71 6.05 5.93 7.77
CA LEU A 71 6.31 5.86 9.21
C LEU A 71 6.07 4.47 9.77
N GLU A 72 4.99 3.82 9.34
CA GLU A 72 4.65 2.48 9.82
C GLU A 72 5.60 1.42 9.27
N GLU A 73 5.96 1.49 7.99
CA GLU A 73 6.94 0.56 7.45
C GLU A 73 8.33 0.76 8.04
N LEU A 74 8.75 2.01 8.29
CA LEU A 74 10.00 2.30 9.01
C LEU A 74 10.01 1.67 10.41
N GLY A 75 8.92 1.78 11.15
CA GLY A 75 8.83 1.22 12.51
C GLY A 75 8.75 -0.31 12.53
N TYR A 76 7.78 -0.87 11.79
CA TYR A 76 7.47 -2.30 11.91
C TYR A 76 8.39 -3.19 11.07
N ARG A 77 8.77 -2.81 9.85
CA ARG A 77 9.54 -3.68 8.94
C ARG A 77 11.00 -3.34 8.93
N PHE A 78 11.35 -2.07 8.73
CA PHE A 78 12.75 -1.67 8.68
C PHE A 78 13.42 -1.76 10.04
N PHE A 79 12.80 -1.27 11.09
CA PHE A 79 13.39 -1.32 12.42
C PHE A 79 13.11 -2.66 13.12
N ALA A 80 11.87 -2.92 13.51
CA ALA A 80 11.53 -4.08 14.34
C ALA A 80 11.78 -5.40 13.59
N GLY A 81 11.36 -5.51 12.33
CA GLY A 81 11.55 -6.71 11.52
C GLY A 81 13.02 -7.03 11.28
N THR A 82 13.83 -6.04 10.89
CA THR A 82 15.28 -6.24 10.68
C THR A 82 15.98 -6.60 11.98
N TRP A 83 15.70 -5.88 13.06
CA TRP A 83 16.27 -6.15 14.37
C TRP A 83 15.96 -7.56 14.86
N LEU A 84 14.71 -8.02 14.73
CA LEU A 84 14.31 -9.39 15.10
C LEU A 84 14.99 -10.43 14.22
N LEU A 85 15.14 -10.15 12.93
CA LEU A 85 15.84 -11.05 12.01
C LEU A 85 17.31 -11.22 12.42
N GLU A 86 17.99 -10.12 12.70
CA GLU A 86 19.39 -10.12 13.13
C GLU A 86 19.58 -10.85 14.48
N ARG A 87 18.66 -10.66 15.43
CA ARG A 87 18.74 -11.27 16.76
C ARG A 87 18.39 -12.75 16.78
N THR A 88 17.45 -13.18 15.95
CA THR A 88 16.91 -14.54 16.02
C THR A 88 17.34 -15.44 14.85
N GLY A 89 17.79 -14.86 13.75
CA GLY A 89 18.03 -15.57 12.48
C GLY A 89 16.76 -16.13 11.84
N ARG A 90 15.57 -15.90 12.41
CA ARG A 90 14.31 -16.55 12.03
C ARG A 90 13.40 -15.59 11.28
N ARG A 91 13.24 -15.80 9.97
CA ARG A 91 12.38 -14.95 9.11
C ARG A 91 10.93 -14.88 9.62
N TRP A 92 10.37 -15.99 10.09
CA TRP A 92 8.98 -16.00 10.57
C TRP A 92 8.80 -15.11 11.80
N VAL A 93 9.78 -15.04 12.71
CA VAL A 93 9.75 -14.14 13.88
C VAL A 93 9.73 -12.68 13.43
N ALA A 94 10.61 -12.34 12.47
CA ALA A 94 10.72 -11.00 11.90
C ALA A 94 9.46 -10.55 11.14
N ILE A 95 8.66 -11.49 10.66
CA ILE A 95 7.40 -11.22 9.97
C ILE A 95 6.24 -11.14 10.96
N VAL A 96 6.07 -12.18 11.79
CA VAL A 96 4.84 -12.37 12.57
C VAL A 96 4.77 -11.45 13.80
N LEU A 97 5.86 -11.27 14.55
CA LEU A 97 5.80 -10.43 15.76
C LEU A 97 5.50 -8.96 15.45
N PRO A 98 6.19 -8.29 14.51
CA PRO A 98 5.81 -6.93 14.13
C PRO A 98 4.40 -6.83 13.56
N ALA A 99 3.92 -7.87 12.84
CA ALA A 99 2.57 -7.88 12.29
C ALA A 99 1.50 -7.98 13.40
N ILE A 100 1.73 -8.76 14.44
CA ILE A 100 0.82 -8.83 15.60
C ILE A 100 0.76 -7.47 16.31
N VAL A 101 1.92 -6.85 16.58
CA VAL A 101 1.98 -5.53 17.19
C VAL A 101 1.26 -4.50 16.33
N TYR A 102 1.49 -4.52 15.01
CA TYR A 102 0.80 -3.68 14.03
C TYR A 102 -0.73 -3.83 14.13
N GLY A 103 -1.23 -5.06 14.09
CA GLY A 103 -2.68 -5.32 14.20
C GLY A 103 -3.26 -4.83 15.53
N LEU A 104 -2.56 -5.07 16.64
CA LEU A 104 -3.02 -4.68 17.98
C LEU A 104 -3.00 -3.16 18.18
N THR A 105 -2.01 -2.43 17.68
CA THR A 105 -1.96 -0.97 17.80
C THR A 105 -3.11 -0.28 17.09
N HIS A 106 -3.69 -0.91 16.06
CA HIS A 106 -4.82 -0.37 15.30
C HIS A 106 -6.20 -0.62 15.94
N THR A 107 -6.29 -1.24 17.11
CA THR A 107 -7.57 -1.51 17.76
C THR A 107 -8.15 -0.34 18.54
N ARG A 108 -7.32 0.65 18.91
CA ARG A 108 -7.69 1.75 19.82
C ARG A 108 -7.33 3.15 19.30
N LEU A 109 -7.15 3.28 17.99
CA LEU A 109 -6.89 4.60 17.41
C LEU A 109 -8.22 5.30 17.11
N ASP A 110 -8.52 6.38 17.82
CA ASP A 110 -9.80 7.11 17.73
C ASP A 110 -10.10 7.69 16.35
N PHE A 111 -9.09 7.85 15.50
CA PHE A 111 -9.25 8.34 14.14
C PHE A 111 -9.59 7.23 13.13
N LEU A 112 -9.52 5.95 13.53
CA LEU A 112 -9.94 4.84 12.68
C LEU A 112 -11.44 4.54 12.84
N PRO A 113 -12.11 4.02 11.80
CA PRO A 113 -13.49 3.59 11.92
C PRO A 113 -13.65 2.60 13.06
N VAL A 114 -14.67 2.78 13.89
CA VAL A 114 -14.95 1.82 14.95
C VAL A 114 -15.36 0.50 14.33
N ALA A 115 -14.77 -0.59 14.78
CA ALA A 115 -15.12 -1.95 14.37
C ALA A 115 -15.43 -2.79 15.62
N GLU A 116 -16.60 -3.40 15.59
CA GLU A 116 -16.99 -4.40 16.57
C GLU A 116 -17.24 -5.73 15.84
N PRO A 117 -16.65 -6.83 16.26
CA PRO A 117 -15.74 -6.94 17.40
C PRO A 117 -14.31 -6.36 17.11
N TRP A 118 -13.72 -5.70 18.11
CA TRP A 118 -12.40 -5.03 17.99
C TRP A 118 -11.27 -5.95 17.50
N TRP A 119 -11.31 -7.23 17.89
CA TRP A 119 -10.33 -8.23 17.49
C TRP A 119 -10.39 -8.55 15.99
N GLY A 120 -11.52 -8.32 15.32
CA GLY A 120 -11.66 -8.54 13.88
C GLY A 120 -10.68 -7.68 13.08
N ARG A 121 -10.56 -6.39 13.43
CA ARG A 121 -9.57 -5.50 12.83
C ARG A 121 -8.14 -5.95 13.15
N ALA A 122 -7.85 -6.28 14.42
CA ALA A 122 -6.53 -6.76 14.82
C ALA A 122 -6.11 -7.98 14.00
N LEU A 123 -7.02 -8.94 13.79
CA LEU A 123 -6.75 -10.14 13.01
C LEU A 123 -6.46 -9.81 11.54
N VAL A 124 -7.32 -9.03 10.89
CA VAL A 124 -7.16 -8.66 9.47
C VAL A 124 -5.85 -7.92 9.26
N LEU A 125 -5.54 -6.92 10.09
CA LEU A 125 -4.32 -6.15 9.96
C LEU A 125 -3.06 -6.95 10.33
N THR A 126 -3.16 -7.92 11.25
CA THR A 126 -2.06 -8.86 11.49
C THR A 126 -1.77 -9.70 10.25
N LEU A 127 -2.80 -10.24 9.59
CA LEU A 127 -2.62 -11.03 8.36
C LEU A 127 -2.01 -10.20 7.23
N VAL A 128 -2.54 -9.00 7.00
CA VAL A 128 -1.98 -8.05 6.03
C VAL A 128 -0.57 -7.66 6.40
N GLY A 129 -0.31 -7.42 7.68
CA GLY A 129 1.01 -7.15 8.23
C GLY A 129 2.03 -8.27 7.97
N CYS A 130 1.60 -9.53 8.01
CA CYS A 130 2.44 -10.67 7.62
C CYS A 130 2.77 -10.65 6.12
N VAL A 131 1.81 -10.32 5.26
CA VAL A 131 2.04 -10.17 3.82
C VAL A 131 3.07 -9.06 3.55
N TRP A 132 2.95 -7.91 4.22
CA TRP A 132 3.91 -6.82 4.08
C TRP A 132 5.29 -7.16 4.64
N GLY A 133 5.37 -7.88 5.78
CA GLY A 133 6.65 -8.39 6.30
C GLY A 133 7.34 -9.34 5.33
N TRP A 134 6.59 -10.24 4.72
CA TRP A 134 7.09 -11.11 3.66
C TRP A 134 7.52 -10.32 2.41
N ALA A 135 6.71 -9.35 1.97
CA ALA A 135 7.02 -8.50 0.82
C ALA A 135 8.30 -7.69 1.04
N PHE A 136 8.50 -7.16 2.26
CA PHE A 136 9.73 -6.47 2.65
C PHE A 136 10.96 -7.36 2.50
N LEU A 137 10.93 -8.56 3.07
CA LEU A 137 12.07 -9.50 3.00
C LEU A 137 12.31 -10.05 1.59
N ARG A 138 11.30 -10.06 0.73
CA ARG A 138 11.37 -10.66 -0.62
C ARG A 138 11.64 -9.65 -1.72
N PHE A 139 11.10 -8.45 -1.62
CA PHE A 139 11.09 -7.44 -2.69
C PHE A 139 11.69 -6.10 -2.25
N GLY A 140 11.97 -5.94 -0.95
CA GLY A 140 12.61 -4.77 -0.39
C GLY A 140 11.67 -3.63 -0.04
N ALA A 141 12.27 -2.55 0.42
CA ALA A 141 11.64 -1.38 1.00
C ALA A 141 10.62 -0.69 0.09
N LEU A 142 11.01 -0.42 -1.15
CA LEU A 142 10.15 0.31 -2.09
C LEU A 142 8.84 -0.45 -2.36
N ALA A 143 8.93 -1.78 -2.51
CA ALA A 143 7.76 -2.60 -2.77
C ALA A 143 6.78 -2.58 -1.60
N VAL A 144 7.27 -2.68 -0.35
CA VAL A 144 6.36 -2.69 0.80
C VAL A 144 5.74 -1.33 1.07
N VAL A 145 6.49 -0.22 0.95
CA VAL A 145 5.94 1.13 1.12
C VAL A 145 4.86 1.42 0.07
N LEU A 146 5.12 1.09 -1.20
CA LEU A 146 4.11 1.26 -2.25
C LEU A 146 2.91 0.33 -2.08
N SER A 147 3.12 -0.88 -1.55
CA SER A 147 2.04 -1.81 -1.22
C SER A 147 1.12 -1.24 -0.14
N HIS A 148 1.69 -0.77 0.94
CA HIS A 148 0.94 -0.17 2.04
C HIS A 148 0.17 1.07 1.57
N TRP A 149 0.88 2.02 0.93
CA TRP A 149 0.26 3.22 0.39
C TRP A 149 -0.90 2.92 -0.57
N THR A 150 -0.72 1.95 -1.49
CA THR A 150 -1.79 1.55 -2.43
C THR A 150 -2.98 0.95 -1.70
N ALA A 151 -2.74 0.09 -0.69
CA ALA A 151 -3.81 -0.53 0.09
C ALA A 151 -4.65 0.51 0.85
N ASP A 152 -4.00 1.48 1.48
CA ASP A 152 -4.67 2.57 2.18
C ASP A 152 -5.49 3.44 1.21
N LEU A 153 -4.87 3.86 0.10
CA LEU A 153 -5.60 4.63 -0.92
C LEU A 153 -6.79 3.86 -1.47
N PHE A 154 -6.68 2.53 -1.65
CA PHE A 154 -7.78 1.71 -2.13
C PHE A 154 -8.91 1.64 -1.10
N ILE A 155 -8.63 1.24 0.15
CA ILE A 155 -9.67 1.03 1.16
C ILE A 155 -10.40 2.34 1.52
N PHE A 156 -9.69 3.47 1.52
CA PHE A 156 -10.29 4.77 1.83
C PHE A 156 -10.99 5.43 0.64
N ASN A 157 -10.70 5.01 -0.60
CA ASN A 157 -11.42 5.46 -1.80
C ASN A 157 -12.47 4.45 -2.28
N TRP A 158 -12.55 3.27 -1.71
CA TRP A 158 -13.53 2.25 -2.09
C TRP A 158 -14.98 2.77 -2.16
N PRO A 159 -15.51 3.54 -1.19
CA PRO A 159 -16.88 4.06 -1.30
C PRO A 159 -17.08 5.02 -2.48
N ARG A 160 -16.01 5.75 -2.87
CA ARG A 160 -16.03 6.64 -4.02
C ARG A 160 -15.90 5.90 -5.34
N LEU A 161 -15.18 4.77 -5.37
CA LEU A 161 -15.10 3.88 -6.53
C LEU A 161 -16.44 3.20 -6.82
N ALA A 162 -17.31 3.07 -5.81
CA ALA A 162 -18.65 2.51 -5.90
C ALA A 162 -19.74 3.59 -6.05
N ALA A 163 -19.41 4.85 -6.26
CA ALA A 163 -20.37 5.93 -6.44
C ALA A 163 -20.97 5.92 -7.85
N ASP A 164 -22.19 6.46 -7.97
CA ASP A 164 -22.87 6.60 -9.27
C ASP A 164 -22.32 7.77 -10.12
N ASP A 165 -21.63 8.72 -9.50
CA ASP A 165 -21.03 9.87 -10.18
C ASP A 165 -19.70 9.51 -10.83
N SER A 166 -19.64 9.59 -12.16
CA SER A 166 -18.45 9.26 -12.96
C SER A 166 -17.23 10.12 -12.66
N MET A 167 -17.42 11.38 -12.25
CA MET A 167 -16.32 12.28 -11.90
C MET A 167 -15.71 11.88 -10.56
N ILE A 168 -16.54 11.49 -9.57
CA ILE A 168 -16.08 10.98 -8.28
C ILE A 168 -15.32 9.66 -8.48
N VAL A 169 -15.86 8.73 -9.27
CA VAL A 169 -15.20 7.45 -9.60
C VAL A 169 -13.86 7.68 -10.27
N THR A 170 -13.81 8.58 -11.26
CA THR A 170 -12.57 8.90 -11.99
C THR A 170 -11.52 9.50 -11.04
N ALA A 171 -11.89 10.46 -10.21
CA ALA A 171 -10.97 11.06 -9.23
C ALA A 171 -10.42 10.03 -8.24
N ALA A 172 -11.28 9.12 -7.74
CA ALA A 172 -10.90 8.03 -6.86
C ALA A 172 -9.92 7.05 -7.54
N ALA A 173 -10.24 6.64 -8.78
CA ALA A 173 -9.41 5.72 -9.56
C ALA A 173 -8.02 6.32 -9.85
N LEU A 174 -7.96 7.58 -10.25
CA LEU A 174 -6.70 8.29 -10.45
C LEU A 174 -5.89 8.39 -9.16
N THR A 175 -6.54 8.67 -8.03
CA THR A 175 -5.88 8.72 -6.71
C THR A 175 -5.23 7.38 -6.36
N VAL A 176 -5.96 6.27 -6.55
CA VAL A 176 -5.45 4.91 -6.28
C VAL A 176 -4.34 4.50 -7.26
N ALA A 177 -4.33 5.07 -8.47
CA ALA A 177 -3.32 4.77 -9.48
C ALA A 177 -1.98 5.49 -9.27
N VAL A 178 -1.93 6.56 -8.47
CA VAL A 178 -0.69 7.36 -8.26
C VAL A 178 0.52 6.52 -7.84
N PRO A 179 0.44 5.53 -6.93
CA PRO A 179 1.57 4.68 -6.57
C PRO A 179 2.17 3.87 -7.73
N ALA A 180 1.45 3.73 -8.84
CA ALA A 180 1.96 3.03 -10.03
C ALA A 180 2.88 3.90 -10.91
N ILE A 181 2.96 5.21 -10.67
CA ILE A 181 3.77 6.14 -11.49
C ILE A 181 5.23 5.66 -11.66
N PRO A 182 5.96 5.22 -10.61
CA PRO A 182 7.33 4.78 -10.79
C PRO A 182 7.46 3.55 -11.72
N ALA A 183 6.50 2.62 -11.65
CA ALA A 183 6.45 1.46 -12.55
C ALA A 183 6.20 1.88 -14.01
N LEU A 184 5.28 2.81 -14.22
CA LEU A 184 4.96 3.34 -15.55
C LEU A 184 6.16 4.08 -16.16
N VAL A 185 6.81 4.96 -15.40
CA VAL A 185 8.00 5.69 -15.85
C VAL A 185 9.12 4.73 -16.23
N ALA A 186 9.38 3.69 -15.44
CA ALA A 186 10.40 2.70 -15.75
C ALA A 186 10.05 1.88 -17.01
N ALA A 187 8.77 1.53 -17.20
CA ALA A 187 8.29 0.82 -18.38
C ALA A 187 8.45 1.66 -19.67
N ILE A 188 8.05 2.93 -19.62
CA ILE A 188 8.22 3.88 -20.75
C ILE A 188 9.70 4.02 -21.09
N ALA A 189 10.56 4.24 -20.10
CA ALA A 189 12.00 4.35 -20.29
C ALA A 189 12.62 3.09 -20.89
N ALA A 190 12.15 1.91 -20.49
CA ALA A 190 12.57 0.63 -21.09
C ALA A 190 12.12 0.51 -22.54
N GLY A 191 10.89 0.91 -22.86
CA GLY A 191 10.37 0.94 -24.23
C GLY A 191 11.20 1.86 -25.16
N ILE A 192 11.53 3.07 -24.70
CA ILE A 192 12.36 4.03 -25.45
C ILE A 192 13.77 3.45 -25.70
N ARG A 193 14.40 2.84 -24.70
CA ARG A 193 15.72 2.20 -24.83
C ARG A 193 15.70 1.08 -25.88
N ARG A 194 14.69 0.21 -25.86
CA ARG A 194 14.50 -0.86 -26.85
C ARG A 194 14.31 -0.32 -28.27
N ALA A 195 13.51 0.73 -28.44
CA ALA A 195 13.28 1.35 -29.74
C ALA A 195 14.56 1.98 -30.32
N ARG A 196 15.37 2.63 -29.47
CA ARG A 196 16.66 3.21 -29.87
C ARG A 196 17.69 2.14 -30.23
N GLY A 197 17.80 1.06 -29.47
CA GLY A 197 18.73 -0.05 -29.73
C GLY A 197 18.43 -0.81 -31.02
N ARG A 198 17.16 -0.82 -31.48
CA ARG A 198 16.79 -1.42 -32.76
C ARG A 198 17.13 -0.54 -33.97
N ARG A 199 17.44 0.75 -33.78
CA ARG A 199 17.77 1.70 -34.86
C ARG A 199 19.26 1.82 -35.13
N THR A 200 20.13 1.24 -34.30
CA THR A 200 21.56 1.14 -34.58
C THR A 200 21.79 -0.08 -35.47
N PRO A 201 22.14 0.08 -36.76
CA PRO A 201 22.51 -1.06 -37.60
C PRO A 201 23.77 -1.72 -37.01
N PRO A 202 23.96 -3.05 -37.23
CA PRO A 202 25.20 -3.68 -36.88
C PRO A 202 26.34 -2.93 -37.59
N LEU A 203 27.38 -2.57 -36.81
CA LEU A 203 28.64 -2.11 -37.43
C LEU A 203 29.09 -3.26 -38.31
N GLU A 204 28.98 -3.11 -39.63
CA GLU A 204 29.63 -4.02 -40.57
C GLU A 204 31.12 -4.03 -40.23
N SER A 205 31.57 -5.20 -39.77
CA SER A 205 33.01 -5.48 -39.55
C SER A 205 33.72 -5.41 -40.88
N ALA A 206 34.37 -4.29 -41.12
CA ALA A 206 35.31 -4.15 -42.19
C ALA A 206 36.62 -4.84 -41.83
#